data_c28d5dea3b4984de276590fb3d621718
#
_entry.id   c28d5dea3b4984de276590fb3d621718
#
_cell.length_a   1.000
_cell.length_b   1.000
_cell.length_c   1.000
_cell.angle_alpha   90.00
_cell.angle_beta   90.00
_cell.angle_gamma   90.00
#
_symmetry.space_group_name_H-M   'P 1'
#
loop_
_entity.id
_entity.type
_entity.pdbx_description
1 polymer ?
#
loop_
_entity_poly.entity_id
_entity_poly.type
_entity_poly.pdbx_seq_one_letter_code
_entity_poly.pdbx_strand_id
1 'polypeptide(L)'
;MAVLLFLAAGLTAFAAPVTAGNGNLTIDSMGNTKQSFENRTINAYNLFTITSVNGENIVYEVNPEFKTALIAVTNIETAGKTDAEINAALVDWLEGAMPSNSQEIKEFAQNLKSEIGVAEPTVTVTGMAGATNVEFSGLDWGYYLIVDADDISANSRMAASFPILHSFHLNNETVYVKSDLPAIDKTVNGKRGTSAQIGDTVNYTITGKVPNTTGFGDYTYKIFDTFSEGLSFNNDLKVSVGGIDVTATTVVTTPDAPHTFTVAVPMVNGTGAAIYTIGEEVIITYTATVNENAAIGESGNNNDAKLVYSNDPGDESLTEIYEIPELPKVYSFGLNVNKIDQDGNPLDGAVFTLSGNSSQAPYYASWSGNSGTNGSFTFYGLKSLENYTLTETGNPTGYKPLTAPITFNLEAQYDTVGALVTVEAKNVSGGYTIDVTPADKGILEMTVVNISGSKLPNTGGSGTIMYLLIGGVLIGSAVVLLVVSRIKKRKV
;
A
#
# COMPACT_ATOMS: atom_id res chain seq x y z
N MET A 1 -12.64 -80.39 -28.52
CA MET A 1 -11.84 -79.21 -28.15
C MET A 1 -12.64 -78.37 -27.20
N ALA A 2 -12.47 -78.56 -25.88
CA ALA A 2 -13.22 -77.91 -24.81
C ALA A 2 -12.45 -76.63 -24.41
N VAL A 3 -13.12 -75.49 -24.54
CA VAL A 3 -12.59 -74.18 -24.07
C VAL A 3 -13.00 -74.05 -22.63
N LEU A 4 -12.00 -74.10 -21.72
CA LEU A 4 -12.19 -73.77 -20.31
C LEU A 4 -12.20 -72.24 -20.15
N LEU A 5 -13.35 -71.67 -19.79
CA LEU A 5 -13.50 -70.28 -19.39
C LEU A 5 -13.10 -70.19 -17.90
N PHE A 6 -11.94 -69.59 -17.59
CA PHE A 6 -11.60 -69.15 -16.22
C PHE A 6 -12.34 -67.87 -15.88
N LEU A 7 -13.38 -67.98 -15.03
CA LEU A 7 -13.95 -66.84 -14.34
C LEU A 7 -12.98 -66.48 -13.19
N ALA A 8 -12.20 -65.41 -13.32
CA ALA A 8 -11.49 -64.80 -12.22
C ALA A 8 -12.53 -64.04 -11.40
N ALA A 9 -13.03 -64.60 -10.33
CA ALA A 9 -13.79 -63.90 -9.30
C ALA A 9 -12.77 -62.99 -8.58
N GLY A 10 -12.78 -61.69 -8.89
CA GLY A 10 -12.09 -60.69 -8.11
C GLY A 10 -12.75 -60.67 -6.72
N LEU A 11 -12.07 -61.24 -5.74
CA LEU A 11 -12.38 -61.01 -4.33
C LEU A 11 -12.00 -59.54 -4.04
N THR A 12 -12.99 -58.63 -4.10
CA THR A 12 -12.91 -57.38 -3.37
C THR A 12 -12.89 -57.74 -1.89
N ALA A 13 -11.74 -57.68 -1.27
CA ALA A 13 -11.64 -57.71 0.18
C ALA A 13 -12.38 -56.50 0.73
N PHE A 14 -13.61 -56.71 1.19
CA PHE A 14 -14.27 -55.71 2.03
C PHE A 14 -13.43 -55.60 3.31
N ALA A 15 -12.89 -54.42 3.60
CA ALA A 15 -12.29 -54.16 4.88
C ALA A 15 -13.35 -54.48 5.95
N ALA A 16 -12.97 -55.21 7.00
CA ALA A 16 -13.87 -55.47 8.13
C ALA A 16 -14.28 -54.11 8.73
N PRO A 17 -15.57 -53.92 9.11
CA PRO A 17 -15.98 -52.72 9.79
C PRO A 17 -15.12 -52.47 11.01
N VAL A 18 -14.57 -51.28 11.13
CA VAL A 18 -13.78 -50.85 12.29
C VAL A 18 -14.82 -50.34 13.29
N THR A 19 -14.84 -50.90 14.48
CA THR A 19 -15.59 -50.32 15.61
C THR A 19 -14.92 -49.00 16.01
N ALA A 20 -15.73 -48.12 16.65
CA ALA A 20 -15.32 -46.79 17.12
C ALA A 20 -13.84 -46.69 17.51
N GLY A 21 -13.17 -45.66 17.06
CA GLY A 21 -11.76 -45.39 17.29
C GLY A 21 -11.53 -43.96 17.81
N ASN A 22 -10.28 -43.63 18.03
CA ASN A 22 -9.85 -42.28 18.36
C ASN A 22 -8.60 -41.92 17.55
N GLY A 23 -8.24 -40.64 17.56
CA GLY A 23 -7.08 -40.15 16.85
C GLY A 23 -6.72 -38.73 17.25
N ASN A 24 -5.87 -38.09 16.45
CA ASN A 24 -5.45 -36.71 16.66
C ASN A 24 -6.05 -35.80 15.61
N LEU A 25 -6.74 -34.75 16.03
CA LEU A 25 -7.29 -33.72 15.16
C LEU A 25 -6.50 -32.45 15.38
N THR A 26 -5.82 -31.97 14.32
CA THR A 26 -5.07 -30.70 14.33
C THR A 26 -5.90 -29.63 13.66
N ILE A 27 -6.01 -28.47 14.30
CA ILE A 27 -6.53 -27.24 13.70
C ILE A 27 -5.34 -26.35 13.39
N ASP A 28 -5.09 -26.02 12.12
CA ASP A 28 -3.85 -25.39 11.65
C ASP A 28 -4.15 -24.12 10.82
N SER A 29 -3.46 -23.03 11.12
CA SER A 29 -3.51 -21.78 10.38
C SER A 29 -2.55 -21.71 9.18
N MET A 30 -2.00 -22.85 8.75
CA MET A 30 -1.01 -22.95 7.66
C MET A 30 0.25 -22.09 7.90
N GLY A 31 0.69 -21.98 9.16
CA GLY A 31 1.84 -21.17 9.55
C GLY A 31 1.58 -19.66 9.50
N ASN A 32 0.33 -19.23 9.36
CA ASN A 32 -0.01 -17.83 9.36
C ASN A 32 0.09 -17.24 10.78
N THR A 33 1.18 -16.53 11.08
CA THR A 33 1.43 -15.92 12.38
C THR A 33 0.42 -14.81 12.75
N LYS A 34 -0.33 -14.29 11.77
CA LYS A 34 -1.44 -13.35 12.02
C LYS A 34 -2.71 -14.05 12.48
N GLN A 35 -2.72 -15.39 12.44
CA GLN A 35 -3.79 -16.27 12.93
C GLN A 35 -3.22 -17.21 13.99
N SER A 36 -2.53 -16.62 14.95
CA SER A 36 -1.91 -17.36 16.05
C SER A 36 -2.96 -17.99 16.96
N PHE A 37 -2.74 -19.25 17.34
CA PHE A 37 -3.47 -19.93 18.41
C PHE A 37 -2.87 -19.65 19.79
N GLU A 38 -1.87 -18.80 19.89
CA GLU A 38 -1.22 -18.46 21.15
C GLU A 38 -2.23 -17.96 22.19
N ASN A 39 -2.27 -18.64 23.34
CA ASN A 39 -3.16 -18.38 24.47
C ASN A 39 -4.67 -18.46 24.13
N ARG A 40 -5.04 -19.08 23.01
CA ARG A 40 -6.44 -19.28 22.64
C ARG A 40 -6.94 -20.63 23.09
N THR A 41 -8.15 -20.65 23.61
CA THR A 41 -8.83 -21.84 24.09
C THR A 41 -9.81 -22.33 23.02
N ILE A 42 -9.56 -23.51 22.45
CA ILE A 42 -10.41 -24.12 21.44
C ILE A 42 -11.15 -25.28 22.06
N ASN A 43 -12.48 -25.25 21.97
CA ASN A 43 -13.39 -26.25 22.48
C ASN A 43 -13.92 -27.13 21.35
N ALA A 44 -13.98 -28.43 21.56
CA ALA A 44 -14.63 -29.39 20.67
C ALA A 44 -15.80 -30.06 21.40
N TYR A 45 -16.98 -30.05 20.72
CA TYR A 45 -18.22 -30.62 21.19
C TYR A 45 -18.59 -31.79 20.29
N ASN A 46 -18.58 -33.03 20.80
CA ASN A 46 -18.96 -34.24 20.08
C ASN A 46 -20.47 -34.32 19.97
N LEU A 47 -21.05 -33.87 18.86
CA LEU A 47 -22.49 -33.84 18.63
C LEU A 47 -23.08 -35.22 18.34
N PHE A 48 -22.35 -35.99 17.55
CA PHE A 48 -22.71 -37.37 17.17
C PHE A 48 -21.47 -38.25 17.28
N THR A 49 -21.54 -39.32 18.01
CA THR A 49 -20.48 -40.31 18.13
C THR A 49 -20.50 -41.27 16.93
N ILE A 50 -19.36 -41.59 16.38
CA ILE A 50 -19.22 -42.58 15.33
C ILE A 50 -19.05 -43.94 15.97
N THR A 51 -20.00 -44.85 15.71
CA THR A 51 -20.01 -46.20 16.28
C THR A 51 -19.36 -47.24 15.38
N SER A 52 -19.39 -47.02 14.07
CA SER A 52 -18.67 -47.87 13.12
C SER A 52 -18.35 -47.14 11.81
N VAL A 53 -17.26 -47.57 11.14
CA VAL A 53 -16.84 -47.07 9.82
C VAL A 53 -16.54 -48.26 8.91
N ASN A 54 -17.09 -48.25 7.70
CA ASN A 54 -16.79 -49.20 6.64
C ASN A 54 -16.58 -48.49 5.31
N GLY A 55 -15.35 -48.13 5.02
CA GLY A 55 -15.01 -47.27 3.90
C GLY A 55 -15.58 -45.85 4.06
N GLU A 56 -16.45 -45.44 3.15
CA GLU A 56 -17.13 -44.13 3.22
C GLU A 56 -18.44 -44.16 4.01
N ASN A 57 -18.89 -45.36 4.44
CA ASN A 57 -20.12 -45.50 5.21
C ASN A 57 -19.79 -45.36 6.71
N ILE A 58 -20.36 -44.33 7.32
CA ILE A 58 -20.16 -43.99 8.75
C ILE A 58 -21.51 -44.13 9.44
N VAL A 59 -21.52 -44.77 10.63
CA VAL A 59 -22.73 -44.88 11.45
C VAL A 59 -22.58 -43.98 12.66
N TYR A 60 -23.54 -43.07 12.79
CA TYR A 60 -23.61 -42.06 13.84
C TYR A 60 -24.63 -42.42 14.91
N GLU A 61 -24.35 -42.02 16.14
CA GLU A 61 -25.26 -42.02 17.26
C GLU A 61 -25.29 -40.66 17.94
N VAL A 62 -26.49 -40.16 18.28
CA VAL A 62 -26.64 -38.83 18.91
C VAL A 62 -25.99 -38.83 20.30
N ASN A 63 -25.13 -37.84 20.54
CA ASN A 63 -24.62 -37.60 21.89
C ASN A 63 -25.74 -37.00 22.76
N PRO A 64 -26.15 -37.66 23.85
CA PRO A 64 -27.25 -37.18 24.70
C PRO A 64 -27.05 -35.79 25.29
N GLU A 65 -25.80 -35.39 25.51
CA GLU A 65 -25.46 -34.05 26.09
C GLU A 65 -25.88 -32.92 25.21
N PHE A 66 -25.78 -33.05 23.86
CA PHE A 66 -26.10 -32.02 22.91
C PHE A 66 -27.44 -32.19 22.20
N LYS A 67 -28.19 -33.25 22.58
CA LYS A 67 -29.49 -33.59 21.97
C LYS A 67 -30.49 -32.42 21.96
N THR A 68 -30.59 -31.71 23.10
CA THR A 68 -31.53 -30.57 23.23
C THR A 68 -31.18 -29.45 22.27
N ALA A 69 -29.90 -29.07 22.16
CA ALA A 69 -29.42 -28.07 21.24
C ALA A 69 -29.62 -28.48 19.78
N LEU A 70 -29.38 -29.76 19.45
CA LEU A 70 -29.61 -30.30 18.11
C LEU A 70 -31.11 -30.22 17.72
N ILE A 71 -32.03 -30.57 18.62
CA ILE A 71 -33.48 -30.44 18.39
C ILE A 71 -33.84 -28.98 18.10
N ALA A 72 -33.32 -28.05 18.86
CA ALA A 72 -33.62 -26.63 18.71
C ALA A 72 -33.22 -26.08 17.31
N VAL A 73 -32.04 -26.47 16.81
CA VAL A 73 -31.53 -25.94 15.52
C VAL A 73 -32.02 -26.73 14.29
N THR A 74 -32.34 -28.02 14.44
CA THR A 74 -32.78 -28.86 13.31
C THR A 74 -34.28 -28.74 13.04
N ASN A 75 -35.06 -28.21 14.00
CA ASN A 75 -36.50 -28.10 13.94
C ASN A 75 -37.20 -29.43 13.62
N ILE A 76 -36.65 -30.58 13.99
CA ILE A 76 -37.28 -31.87 13.83
C ILE A 76 -38.53 -31.95 14.73
N GLU A 77 -39.56 -32.65 14.25
CA GLU A 77 -40.78 -32.87 15.05
C GLU A 77 -40.52 -33.87 16.15
N THR A 78 -40.81 -33.49 17.41
CA THR A 78 -40.61 -34.33 18.60
C THR A 78 -41.90 -34.73 19.30
N ALA A 79 -43.04 -34.08 18.96
CA ALA A 79 -44.31 -34.34 19.62
C ALA A 79 -44.80 -35.78 19.39
N GLY A 80 -45.04 -36.50 20.49
CA GLY A 80 -45.54 -37.89 20.45
C GLY A 80 -44.51 -38.93 20.06
N LYS A 81 -43.25 -38.56 19.90
CA LYS A 81 -42.14 -39.47 19.57
C LYS A 81 -41.43 -39.97 20.83
N THR A 82 -40.95 -41.20 20.78
CA THR A 82 -40.04 -41.79 21.76
C THR A 82 -38.63 -41.20 21.61
N ASP A 83 -37.81 -41.36 22.63
CA ASP A 83 -36.41 -40.91 22.61
C ASP A 83 -35.61 -41.55 21.45
N ALA A 84 -35.84 -42.84 21.19
CA ALA A 84 -35.23 -43.54 20.08
C ALA A 84 -35.65 -42.98 18.71
N GLU A 85 -36.92 -42.64 18.54
CA GLU A 85 -37.42 -42.02 17.27
C GLU A 85 -36.85 -40.63 17.07
N ILE A 86 -36.65 -39.87 18.13
CA ILE A 86 -36.02 -38.54 18.06
C ILE A 86 -34.52 -38.67 17.67
N ASN A 87 -33.78 -39.63 18.29
CA ASN A 87 -32.41 -39.91 17.93
C ASN A 87 -32.28 -40.32 16.46
N ALA A 88 -33.14 -41.24 16.00
CA ALA A 88 -33.17 -41.62 14.58
C ALA A 88 -33.44 -40.42 13.66
N ALA A 89 -34.40 -39.55 14.00
CA ALA A 89 -34.71 -38.37 13.22
C ALA A 89 -33.57 -37.36 13.16
N LEU A 90 -32.74 -37.21 14.22
CA LEU A 90 -31.56 -36.39 14.24
C LEU A 90 -30.46 -36.94 13.34
N VAL A 91 -30.24 -38.28 13.35
CA VAL A 91 -29.27 -38.94 12.46
C VAL A 91 -29.75 -38.83 11.01
N ASP A 92 -31.04 -39.13 10.73
CA ASP A 92 -31.59 -38.95 9.38
C ASP A 92 -31.45 -37.50 8.88
N TRP A 93 -31.60 -36.49 9.76
CA TRP A 93 -31.36 -35.10 9.44
C TRP A 93 -29.88 -34.85 9.11
N LEU A 94 -28.95 -35.36 9.89
CA LEU A 94 -27.49 -35.22 9.63
C LEU A 94 -27.12 -35.81 8.26
N GLU A 95 -27.65 -36.98 7.93
CA GLU A 95 -27.31 -37.73 6.72
C GLU A 95 -28.00 -37.20 5.45
N GLY A 96 -29.18 -36.61 5.58
CA GLY A 96 -30.02 -36.28 4.44
C GLY A 96 -30.51 -34.84 4.33
N ALA A 97 -30.66 -34.14 5.44
CA ALA A 97 -31.27 -32.79 5.47
C ALA A 97 -30.26 -31.71 5.91
N MET A 98 -29.04 -32.07 6.27
CA MET A 98 -28.00 -31.12 6.61
C MET A 98 -27.68 -30.25 5.40
N PRO A 99 -27.54 -28.92 5.57
CA PRO A 99 -27.19 -28.03 4.48
C PRO A 99 -25.93 -28.49 3.72
N SER A 100 -25.96 -28.36 2.41
CA SER A 100 -24.85 -28.79 1.54
C SER A 100 -23.95 -27.64 1.06
N ASN A 101 -24.44 -26.40 1.17
CA ASN A 101 -23.64 -25.23 0.83
C ASN A 101 -22.93 -24.65 2.07
N SER A 102 -21.79 -24.06 1.85
CA SER A 102 -20.90 -23.57 2.91
C SER A 102 -21.52 -22.47 3.77
N GLN A 103 -22.42 -21.68 3.23
CA GLN A 103 -23.09 -20.61 3.95
C GLN A 103 -24.11 -21.15 4.96
N GLU A 104 -25.03 -22.01 4.52
CA GLU A 104 -26.02 -22.60 5.40
C GLU A 104 -25.39 -23.47 6.49
N ILE A 105 -24.29 -24.19 6.16
CA ILE A 105 -23.51 -24.93 7.16
C ILE A 105 -22.95 -24.01 8.24
N LYS A 106 -22.45 -22.85 7.87
CA LYS A 106 -21.89 -21.87 8.81
C LYS A 106 -22.96 -21.26 9.71
N GLU A 107 -24.10 -20.86 9.10
CA GLU A 107 -25.28 -20.37 9.85
C GLU A 107 -25.79 -21.43 10.85
N PHE A 108 -25.89 -22.68 10.40
CA PHE A 108 -26.23 -23.79 11.28
C PHE A 108 -25.26 -23.95 12.43
N ALA A 109 -23.94 -23.91 12.16
CA ALA A 109 -22.90 -24.03 13.17
C ALA A 109 -22.94 -22.89 14.20
N GLN A 110 -23.26 -21.67 13.77
CA GLN A 110 -23.41 -20.51 14.67
C GLN A 110 -24.66 -20.61 15.53
N ASN A 111 -25.80 -20.99 14.95
CA ASN A 111 -27.03 -21.23 15.70
C ASN A 111 -26.82 -22.33 16.74
N LEU A 112 -26.12 -23.40 16.36
CA LEU A 112 -25.80 -24.49 17.28
C LEU A 112 -24.86 -24.06 18.40
N LYS A 113 -23.84 -23.24 18.10
CA LYS A 113 -22.95 -22.63 19.14
C LYS A 113 -23.79 -21.83 20.15
N SER A 114 -24.74 -21.06 19.67
CA SER A 114 -25.64 -20.26 20.52
C SER A 114 -26.53 -21.14 21.40
N GLU A 115 -27.10 -22.23 20.86
CA GLU A 115 -27.94 -23.16 21.61
C GLU A 115 -27.17 -24.05 22.59
N ILE A 116 -25.94 -24.43 22.28
CA ILE A 116 -25.05 -25.14 23.21
C ILE A 116 -24.72 -24.26 24.43
N GLY A 117 -24.55 -22.94 24.23
CA GLY A 117 -24.39 -21.97 25.29
C GLY A 117 -23.24 -22.29 26.24
N VAL A 118 -23.59 -22.59 27.50
CA VAL A 118 -22.64 -22.88 28.60
C VAL A 118 -22.40 -24.37 28.82
N ALA A 119 -22.79 -25.26 27.89
CA ALA A 119 -22.54 -26.70 28.02
C ALA A 119 -21.02 -26.96 28.07
N GLU A 120 -20.63 -27.97 28.87
CA GLU A 120 -19.23 -28.36 28.96
C GLU A 120 -18.73 -28.94 27.63
N PRO A 121 -17.56 -28.51 27.12
CA PRO A 121 -16.97 -29.11 25.93
C PRO A 121 -16.53 -30.55 26.16
N THR A 122 -16.61 -31.38 25.14
CA THR A 122 -16.09 -32.75 25.18
C THR A 122 -14.56 -32.76 25.42
N VAL A 123 -13.84 -31.88 24.73
CA VAL A 123 -12.40 -31.68 24.90
C VAL A 123 -12.06 -30.21 24.68
N THR A 124 -11.10 -29.72 25.46
CA THR A 124 -10.56 -28.35 25.35
C THR A 124 -9.04 -28.41 25.13
N VAL A 125 -8.52 -27.58 24.23
CA VAL A 125 -7.09 -27.36 24.03
C VAL A 125 -6.77 -25.88 24.06
N THR A 126 -5.58 -25.53 24.58
CA THR A 126 -5.10 -24.14 24.58
C THR A 126 -3.76 -24.06 23.85
N GLY A 127 -3.66 -23.12 22.93
CA GLY A 127 -2.44 -22.90 22.15
C GLY A 127 -1.32 -22.33 23.00
N MET A 128 -0.13 -22.86 22.83
CA MET A 128 1.09 -22.36 23.50
C MET A 128 1.60 -21.07 22.83
N ALA A 129 2.60 -20.45 23.46
CA ALA A 129 3.27 -19.26 22.91
C ALA A 129 3.82 -19.54 21.49
N GLY A 130 3.47 -18.69 20.55
CA GLY A 130 3.85 -18.79 19.14
C GLY A 130 3.13 -19.89 18.35
N ALA A 131 2.10 -20.56 18.92
CA ALA A 131 1.39 -21.65 18.24
C ALA A 131 0.65 -21.15 16.99
N THR A 132 0.86 -21.81 15.87
CA THR A 132 0.09 -21.66 14.63
C THR A 132 -0.91 -22.80 14.42
N ASN A 133 -0.94 -23.76 15.34
CA ASN A 133 -1.91 -24.85 15.38
C ASN A 133 -2.21 -25.26 16.82
N VAL A 134 -3.30 -26.00 16.99
CA VAL A 134 -3.65 -26.73 18.21
C VAL A 134 -4.04 -28.17 17.84
N GLU A 135 -3.76 -29.13 18.73
CA GLU A 135 -4.06 -30.52 18.50
C GLU A 135 -4.93 -31.12 19.63
N PHE A 136 -6.05 -31.70 19.25
CA PHE A 136 -6.86 -32.54 20.11
C PHE A 136 -6.33 -33.96 20.01
N SER A 137 -5.57 -34.40 21.00
CA SER A 137 -4.97 -35.77 21.04
C SER A 137 -5.92 -36.80 21.63
N GLY A 138 -6.02 -37.96 21.00
CA GLY A 138 -6.87 -39.05 21.45
C GLY A 138 -8.37 -38.75 21.39
N LEU A 139 -8.77 -37.85 20.48
CA LEU A 139 -10.16 -37.47 20.27
C LEU A 139 -10.98 -38.67 19.72
N ASP A 140 -12.09 -39.02 20.34
CA ASP A 140 -12.99 -40.06 19.86
C ASP A 140 -13.55 -39.72 18.48
N TRP A 141 -13.80 -40.72 17.64
CA TRP A 141 -14.41 -40.47 16.34
C TRP A 141 -15.84 -39.96 16.49
N GLY A 142 -16.16 -38.90 15.75
CA GLY A 142 -17.46 -38.24 15.85
C GLY A 142 -17.67 -37.10 14.87
N TYR A 143 -18.85 -36.52 14.93
CA TYR A 143 -19.18 -35.26 14.26
C TYR A 143 -19.11 -34.12 15.26
N TYR A 144 -18.19 -33.20 15.06
CA TYR A 144 -17.82 -32.20 16.05
C TYR A 144 -18.25 -30.78 15.62
N LEU A 145 -18.70 -30.02 16.60
CA LEU A 145 -18.63 -28.56 16.57
C LEU A 145 -17.35 -28.11 17.28
N ILE A 146 -16.52 -27.36 16.60
CA ILE A 146 -15.27 -26.81 17.15
C ILE A 146 -15.43 -25.30 17.25
N VAL A 147 -15.20 -24.76 18.43
CA VAL A 147 -15.46 -23.37 18.79
C VAL A 147 -14.21 -22.75 19.41
N ASP A 148 -13.92 -21.53 19.04
CA ASP A 148 -13.00 -20.68 19.79
C ASP A 148 -13.76 -20.13 21.00
N ALA A 149 -13.28 -20.45 22.21
CA ALA A 149 -13.94 -20.11 23.46
C ALA A 149 -13.54 -18.73 24.00
N ASP A 150 -12.43 -18.20 23.52
CA ASP A 150 -12.00 -16.89 23.96
C ASP A 150 -12.89 -15.83 23.35
N ASP A 151 -13.27 -14.88 24.19
CA ASP A 151 -13.98 -13.69 23.76
C ASP A 151 -13.12 -13.00 22.69
N ILE A 152 -13.70 -12.80 21.51
CA ILE A 152 -12.98 -12.26 20.36
C ILE A 152 -12.65 -10.81 20.70
N SER A 153 -11.53 -10.62 21.41
CA SER A 153 -11.01 -9.28 21.62
C SER A 153 -10.71 -8.64 20.28
N ALA A 154 -10.85 -7.32 20.17
CA ALA A 154 -10.68 -6.51 18.95
C ALA A 154 -9.38 -6.74 18.15
N ASN A 155 -8.48 -7.63 18.61
CA ASN A 155 -7.21 -7.99 17.98
C ASN A 155 -7.16 -9.43 17.44
N SER A 156 -8.27 -10.19 17.48
CA SER A 156 -8.28 -11.60 17.08
C SER A 156 -8.81 -11.79 15.66
N ARG A 157 -7.90 -12.09 14.75
CA ARG A 157 -8.20 -12.36 13.33
C ARG A 157 -8.80 -13.74 13.03
N MET A 158 -9.10 -14.54 14.07
CA MET A 158 -9.56 -15.93 13.91
C MET A 158 -11.06 -16.13 13.89
N ALA A 159 -11.82 -15.10 14.26
CA ALA A 159 -13.28 -15.14 14.39
C ALA A 159 -14.04 -15.63 13.16
N ALA A 160 -13.58 -15.25 11.97
CA ALA A 160 -14.24 -15.64 10.73
C ALA A 160 -14.19 -17.14 10.39
N SER A 161 -13.31 -17.89 11.07
CA SER A 161 -13.11 -19.32 10.80
C SER A 161 -13.90 -20.24 11.70
N PHE A 162 -14.38 -19.75 12.85
CA PHE A 162 -15.17 -20.51 13.82
C PHE A 162 -16.62 -20.04 13.82
N PRO A 163 -17.56 -20.92 14.18
CA PRO A 163 -17.39 -22.35 14.50
C PRO A 163 -17.14 -23.22 13.25
N ILE A 164 -16.49 -24.37 13.46
CA ILE A 164 -16.19 -25.37 12.44
C ILE A 164 -17.03 -26.61 12.74
N LEU A 165 -17.73 -27.16 11.74
CA LEU A 165 -18.34 -28.50 11.79
C LEU A 165 -17.45 -29.48 11.04
N HIS A 166 -17.11 -30.60 11.68
CA HIS A 166 -16.18 -31.57 11.12
C HIS A 166 -16.50 -33.02 11.51
N SER A 167 -16.52 -33.90 10.51
CA SER A 167 -16.62 -35.34 10.72
C SER A 167 -15.21 -35.92 10.86
N PHE A 168 -14.85 -36.29 12.07
CA PHE A 168 -13.53 -36.86 12.41
C PHE A 168 -13.60 -38.36 12.59
N HIS A 169 -12.89 -39.11 11.74
CA HIS A 169 -12.89 -40.58 11.73
C HIS A 169 -11.55 -41.19 11.27
N LEU A 170 -10.47 -40.44 11.35
CA LEU A 170 -9.12 -40.87 10.98
C LEU A 170 -8.20 -40.84 12.21
N ASN A 171 -7.09 -41.60 12.13
CA ASN A 171 -6.11 -41.62 13.20
C ASN A 171 -5.37 -40.27 13.38
N ASN A 172 -5.15 -39.56 12.28
CA ASN A 172 -4.60 -38.22 12.28
C ASN A 172 -5.27 -37.42 11.14
N GLU A 173 -5.79 -36.26 11.48
CA GLU A 173 -6.44 -35.38 10.52
C GLU A 173 -6.09 -33.91 10.79
N THR A 174 -6.01 -33.11 9.76
CA THR A 174 -5.75 -31.68 9.89
C THR A 174 -6.84 -30.89 9.21
N VAL A 175 -7.45 -29.98 9.96
CA VAL A 175 -8.40 -28.98 9.46
C VAL A 175 -7.68 -27.66 9.38
N TYR A 176 -7.67 -27.07 8.19
CA TYR A 176 -7.07 -25.77 7.98
C TYR A 176 -8.08 -24.66 8.24
N VAL A 177 -7.67 -23.72 9.07
CA VAL A 177 -8.46 -22.51 9.33
C VAL A 177 -8.37 -21.62 8.08
N LYS A 178 -9.47 -21.53 7.35
CA LYS A 178 -9.60 -20.66 6.19
C LYS A 178 -10.10 -19.30 6.66
N SER A 179 -9.23 -18.40 7.05
CA SER A 179 -9.61 -17.01 7.18
C SER A 179 -9.05 -16.24 6.00
N ASP A 180 -9.86 -16.01 5.00
CA ASP A 180 -9.68 -14.90 4.09
C ASP A 180 -10.05 -13.62 4.86
N LEU A 181 -9.09 -13.13 5.65
CA LEU A 181 -9.27 -11.84 6.31
C LEU A 181 -9.33 -10.77 5.25
N PRO A 182 -10.31 -9.87 5.30
CA PRO A 182 -10.34 -8.74 4.41
C PRO A 182 -9.04 -7.96 4.50
N ALA A 183 -8.43 -7.75 3.37
CA ALA A 183 -7.21 -6.96 3.22
C ALA A 183 -7.36 -6.08 2.00
N ILE A 184 -6.67 -4.96 2.01
CA ILE A 184 -6.60 -4.06 0.86
C ILE A 184 -5.16 -3.80 0.49
N ASP A 185 -4.95 -3.49 -0.77
CA ASP A 185 -3.70 -2.99 -1.31
C ASP A 185 -3.91 -1.65 -1.99
N LYS A 186 -2.86 -0.81 -2.10
CA LYS A 186 -2.98 0.51 -2.69
C LYS A 186 -1.76 0.83 -3.55
N THR A 187 -2.00 1.41 -4.71
CA THR A 187 -0.97 1.84 -5.64
C THR A 187 -1.22 3.27 -6.12
N VAL A 188 -0.17 3.94 -6.57
CA VAL A 188 -0.20 5.21 -7.30
C VAL A 188 0.40 5.01 -8.68
N ASN A 189 -0.34 5.35 -9.75
CA ASN A 189 0.04 5.10 -11.14
C ASN A 189 0.47 3.62 -11.37
N GLY A 190 -0.20 2.67 -10.68
CA GLY A 190 0.10 1.23 -10.74
C GLY A 190 1.39 0.79 -10.06
N LYS A 191 2.00 1.64 -9.21
CA LYS A 191 3.27 1.41 -8.52
C LYS A 191 3.17 1.76 -7.04
N ARG A 192 4.19 1.40 -6.26
CA ARG A 192 4.34 1.83 -4.86
C ARG A 192 5.01 3.21 -4.75
N GLY A 193 5.92 3.54 -5.65
CA GLY A 193 6.60 4.83 -5.71
C GLY A 193 6.55 5.42 -7.12
N THR A 194 6.29 6.70 -7.21
CA THR A 194 6.30 7.46 -8.47
C THR A 194 6.78 8.88 -8.22
N SER A 195 7.13 9.59 -9.28
CA SER A 195 7.36 11.04 -9.20
C SER A 195 6.31 11.82 -9.96
N ALA A 196 6.00 13.01 -9.45
CA ALA A 196 5.11 13.95 -10.09
C ALA A 196 5.58 15.38 -9.81
N GLN A 197 5.36 16.30 -10.74
CA GLN A 197 5.57 17.72 -10.52
C GLN A 197 4.34 18.36 -9.87
N ILE A 198 4.53 19.52 -9.24
CA ILE A 198 3.42 20.33 -8.76
C ILE A 198 2.47 20.66 -9.93
N GLY A 199 1.17 20.42 -9.74
CA GLY A 199 0.12 20.55 -10.76
C GLY A 199 -0.21 19.27 -11.52
N ASP A 200 0.61 18.21 -11.43
CA ASP A 200 0.31 16.91 -12.03
C ASP A 200 -0.84 16.21 -11.31
N THR A 201 -1.60 15.43 -12.08
CA THR A 201 -2.59 14.50 -11.55
C THR A 201 -2.00 13.09 -11.47
N VAL A 202 -2.18 12.42 -10.35
CA VAL A 202 -1.79 11.03 -10.11
C VAL A 202 -3.02 10.16 -9.86
N ASN A 203 -2.97 8.90 -10.33
CA ASN A 203 -4.08 7.96 -10.24
C ASN A 203 -3.82 6.99 -9.08
N TYR A 204 -4.77 6.88 -8.16
CA TYR A 204 -4.76 5.90 -7.10
C TYR A 204 -5.69 4.75 -7.38
N THR A 205 -5.27 3.56 -6.99
CA THR A 205 -6.09 2.35 -7.03
C THR A 205 -5.97 1.64 -5.70
N ILE A 206 -7.11 1.38 -5.04
CA ILE A 206 -7.21 0.48 -3.90
C ILE A 206 -7.87 -0.80 -4.40
N THR A 207 -7.27 -1.94 -4.10
CA THR A 207 -7.80 -3.26 -4.43
C THR A 207 -8.05 -4.06 -3.15
N GLY A 208 -9.17 -4.74 -3.10
CA GLY A 208 -9.55 -5.64 -2.02
C GLY A 208 -10.36 -6.80 -2.58
N LYS A 209 -10.93 -7.60 -1.68
CA LYS A 209 -11.82 -8.70 -2.05
C LYS A 209 -13.09 -8.65 -1.22
N VAL A 210 -14.17 -9.13 -1.81
CA VAL A 210 -15.43 -9.38 -1.12
C VAL A 210 -15.19 -10.41 -0.02
N PRO A 211 -15.46 -10.08 1.26
CA PRO A 211 -15.26 -10.99 2.37
C PRO A 211 -16.35 -12.06 2.42
N ASN A 212 -16.13 -13.09 3.22
CA ASN A 212 -17.17 -14.00 3.62
C ASN A 212 -18.09 -13.32 4.67
N THR A 213 -19.32 -13.00 4.28
CA THR A 213 -20.31 -12.32 5.11
C THR A 213 -21.35 -13.27 5.71
N THR A 214 -21.10 -14.58 5.67
CA THR A 214 -22.04 -15.59 6.18
C THR A 214 -22.31 -15.39 7.66
N GLY A 215 -23.58 -15.33 8.04
CA GLY A 215 -24.05 -15.17 9.41
C GLY A 215 -24.10 -13.72 9.90
N PHE A 216 -23.66 -12.73 9.09
CA PHE A 216 -23.81 -11.32 9.43
C PHE A 216 -25.17 -10.78 8.95
N GLY A 217 -25.91 -10.12 9.84
CA GLY A 217 -27.12 -9.36 9.47
C GLY A 217 -26.77 -8.01 8.84
N ASP A 218 -25.69 -7.37 9.31
CA ASP A 218 -25.04 -6.22 8.72
C ASP A 218 -23.52 -6.48 8.65
N TYR A 219 -22.84 -5.85 7.70
CA TYR A 219 -21.40 -6.01 7.53
C TYR A 219 -20.71 -4.69 7.23
N THR A 220 -19.86 -4.27 8.12
CA THR A 220 -18.99 -3.12 7.90
C THR A 220 -17.87 -3.49 6.93
N TYR A 221 -17.78 -2.80 5.78
CA TYR A 221 -16.61 -2.76 4.90
C TYR A 221 -16.35 -1.31 4.53
N LYS A 222 -15.50 -0.67 5.32
CA LYS A 222 -15.31 0.77 5.26
C LYS A 222 -13.83 1.10 5.09
N ILE A 223 -13.50 1.86 4.06
CA ILE A 223 -12.14 2.31 3.77
C ILE A 223 -12.03 3.78 4.15
N PHE A 224 -11.06 4.10 4.97
CA PHE A 224 -10.65 5.45 5.33
C PHE A 224 -9.40 5.80 4.55
N ASP A 225 -9.39 6.94 3.90
CA ASP A 225 -8.27 7.41 3.08
C ASP A 225 -7.79 8.78 3.59
N THR A 226 -6.46 8.96 3.70
CA THR A 226 -5.88 10.17 4.29
C THR A 226 -4.67 10.62 3.48
N PHE A 227 -4.78 11.77 2.84
CA PHE A 227 -3.72 12.39 2.06
C PHE A 227 -2.79 13.21 2.95
N SER A 228 -1.50 13.25 2.61
CA SER A 228 -0.59 14.29 3.08
C SER A 228 -0.96 15.65 2.48
N GLU A 229 -0.51 16.74 3.11
CA GLU A 229 -0.86 18.11 2.71
C GLU A 229 -0.51 18.47 1.26
N GLY A 230 0.49 17.78 0.67
CA GLY A 230 0.92 17.98 -0.71
C GLY A 230 0.02 17.38 -1.78
N LEU A 231 -1.07 16.72 -1.39
CA LEU A 231 -2.01 16.06 -2.31
C LEU A 231 -3.42 16.61 -2.12
N SER A 232 -4.10 16.88 -3.22
CA SER A 232 -5.49 17.35 -3.23
C SER A 232 -6.38 16.34 -3.95
N PHE A 233 -7.42 15.85 -3.28
CA PHE A 233 -8.40 14.91 -3.84
C PHE A 233 -9.26 15.59 -4.90
N ASN A 234 -9.44 14.95 -6.06
CA ASN A 234 -10.20 15.53 -7.19
C ASN A 234 -11.70 15.19 -7.17
N ASN A 235 -12.19 14.47 -6.15
CA ASN A 235 -13.61 14.09 -5.97
C ASN A 235 -14.19 13.28 -7.14
N ASP A 236 -13.38 12.43 -7.76
CA ASP A 236 -13.73 11.62 -8.93
C ASP A 236 -13.74 10.11 -8.64
N LEU A 237 -13.95 9.75 -7.38
CA LEU A 237 -13.93 8.37 -6.89
C LEU A 237 -14.94 7.49 -7.60
N LYS A 238 -14.50 6.28 -7.97
CA LYS A 238 -15.31 5.20 -8.53
C LYS A 238 -15.07 3.90 -7.78
N VAL A 239 -16.11 3.13 -7.61
CA VAL A 239 -16.08 1.81 -6.95
C VAL A 239 -16.63 0.77 -7.90
N SER A 240 -15.93 -0.35 -8.06
CA SER A 240 -16.44 -1.52 -8.76
C SER A 240 -16.24 -2.79 -7.94
N VAL A 241 -17.18 -3.73 -8.06
CA VAL A 241 -17.11 -5.05 -7.45
C VAL A 241 -17.39 -6.09 -8.54
N GLY A 242 -16.51 -7.08 -8.68
CA GLY A 242 -16.60 -8.08 -9.75
C GLY A 242 -16.62 -7.47 -11.15
N GLY A 243 -16.03 -6.28 -11.34
CA GLY A 243 -16.02 -5.52 -12.59
C GLY A 243 -17.28 -4.71 -12.87
N ILE A 244 -18.26 -4.69 -11.96
CA ILE A 244 -19.50 -3.93 -12.08
C ILE A 244 -19.35 -2.61 -11.31
N ASP A 245 -19.68 -1.47 -11.93
CA ASP A 245 -19.68 -0.17 -11.25
C ASP A 245 -20.82 -0.11 -10.21
N VAL A 246 -20.45 0.06 -8.96
CA VAL A 246 -21.33 0.15 -7.80
C VAL A 246 -21.22 1.50 -7.08
N THR A 247 -20.59 2.49 -7.70
CA THR A 247 -20.36 3.82 -7.11
C THR A 247 -21.67 4.45 -6.59
N ALA A 248 -22.77 4.29 -7.32
CA ALA A 248 -24.06 4.86 -6.95
C ALA A 248 -24.71 4.25 -5.69
N THR A 249 -24.31 3.02 -5.32
CA THR A 249 -24.82 2.30 -4.13
C THR A 249 -23.84 2.34 -2.97
N THR A 250 -22.65 2.90 -3.18
CA THR A 250 -21.60 3.06 -2.18
C THR A 250 -21.79 4.39 -1.45
N VAL A 251 -21.60 4.38 -0.13
CA VAL A 251 -21.65 5.61 0.67
C VAL A 251 -20.27 6.22 0.71
N VAL A 252 -20.14 7.43 0.14
CA VAL A 252 -18.88 8.20 0.17
C VAL A 252 -19.09 9.45 1.01
N THR A 253 -18.24 9.65 2.00
CA THR A 253 -18.21 10.85 2.85
C THR A 253 -16.93 11.63 2.56
N THR A 254 -17.05 12.90 2.16
CA THR A 254 -15.91 13.78 1.84
C THR A 254 -16.27 15.25 2.11
N PRO A 255 -15.45 16.03 2.83
CA PRO A 255 -14.36 15.56 3.68
C PRO A 255 -14.87 14.78 4.89
N ASP A 256 -14.05 13.86 5.44
CA ASP A 256 -14.36 13.08 6.64
C ASP A 256 -13.20 13.19 7.65
N ALA A 257 -13.05 14.36 8.26
CA ALA A 257 -11.94 14.62 9.18
C ALA A 257 -11.85 13.59 10.33
N PRO A 258 -10.64 13.07 10.68
CA PRO A 258 -9.32 13.47 10.20
C PRO A 258 -8.92 12.89 8.84
N HIS A 259 -9.79 12.15 8.16
CA HIS A 259 -9.55 11.53 6.87
C HIS A 259 -9.90 12.48 5.71
N THR A 260 -9.35 12.21 4.54
CA THR A 260 -9.71 12.94 3.31
C THR A 260 -11.10 12.54 2.85
N PHE A 261 -11.36 11.22 2.85
CA PHE A 261 -12.68 10.66 2.59
C PHE A 261 -12.84 9.28 3.23
N THR A 262 -14.08 8.84 3.33
CA THR A 262 -14.44 7.48 3.72
C THR A 262 -15.33 6.86 2.64
N VAL A 263 -15.10 5.57 2.35
CA VAL A 263 -15.91 4.76 1.41
C VAL A 263 -16.49 3.58 2.16
N ALA A 264 -17.80 3.48 2.24
CA ALA A 264 -18.51 2.31 2.80
C ALA A 264 -19.20 1.53 1.67
N VAL A 265 -18.69 0.32 1.42
CA VAL A 265 -19.27 -0.59 0.41
C VAL A 265 -20.22 -1.56 1.11
N PRO A 266 -21.54 -1.56 0.79
CA PRO A 266 -22.47 -2.50 1.39
C PRO A 266 -22.16 -3.92 0.89
N MET A 267 -21.93 -4.86 1.82
CA MET A 267 -21.60 -6.26 1.51
C MET A 267 -22.80 -7.21 1.67
N VAL A 268 -23.77 -6.82 2.49
CA VAL A 268 -25.03 -7.54 2.70
C VAL A 268 -26.21 -6.62 2.43
N ASN A 269 -27.37 -7.20 2.07
CA ASN A 269 -28.62 -6.47 1.90
C ASN A 269 -29.38 -6.36 3.24
N GLY A 270 -30.52 -5.66 3.25
CA GLY A 270 -31.33 -5.47 4.46
C GLY A 270 -31.91 -6.75 5.09
N THR A 271 -31.69 -7.93 4.51
CA THR A 271 -32.06 -9.23 5.08
C THR A 271 -30.84 -10.05 5.50
N GLY A 272 -29.61 -9.48 5.47
CA GLY A 272 -28.37 -10.17 5.77
C GLY A 272 -27.83 -11.06 4.64
N ALA A 273 -28.48 -11.10 3.48
CA ALA A 273 -27.95 -11.88 2.36
C ALA A 273 -26.80 -11.14 1.66
N ALA A 274 -25.74 -11.88 1.31
CA ALA A 274 -24.60 -11.34 0.58
C ALA A 274 -25.04 -10.69 -0.75
N ILE A 275 -24.51 -9.49 -1.03
CA ILE A 275 -24.79 -8.76 -2.28
C ILE A 275 -23.88 -9.25 -3.41
N TYR A 276 -22.65 -9.64 -3.08
CA TYR A 276 -21.60 -10.01 -4.02
C TYR A 276 -21.09 -11.42 -3.74
N THR A 277 -20.42 -12.02 -4.72
CA THR A 277 -19.78 -13.33 -4.57
C THR A 277 -18.49 -13.21 -3.77
N ILE A 278 -18.29 -14.10 -2.80
CA ILE A 278 -17.05 -14.14 -1.98
C ILE A 278 -15.82 -14.23 -2.88
N GLY A 279 -14.84 -13.39 -2.61
CA GLY A 279 -13.56 -13.36 -3.33
C GLY A 279 -13.56 -12.51 -4.61
N GLU A 280 -14.70 -11.97 -5.06
CA GLU A 280 -14.74 -10.97 -6.14
C GLU A 280 -13.86 -9.75 -5.77
N GLU A 281 -13.25 -9.15 -6.78
CA GLU A 281 -12.41 -7.97 -6.57
C GLU A 281 -13.25 -6.73 -6.26
N VAL A 282 -12.85 -6.02 -5.21
CA VAL A 282 -13.30 -4.67 -4.89
C VAL A 282 -12.24 -3.70 -5.35
N ILE A 283 -12.55 -2.84 -6.31
CA ILE A 283 -11.60 -1.87 -6.87
C ILE A 283 -12.16 -0.47 -6.65
N ILE A 284 -11.36 0.39 -6.02
CA ILE A 284 -11.65 1.81 -5.83
C ILE A 284 -10.59 2.61 -6.57
N THR A 285 -11.02 3.47 -7.48
CA THR A 285 -10.13 4.35 -8.24
C THR A 285 -10.51 5.81 -8.04
N TYR A 286 -9.51 6.67 -7.99
CA TYR A 286 -9.68 8.12 -7.87
C TYR A 286 -8.36 8.81 -8.25
N THR A 287 -8.42 10.12 -8.39
CA THR A 287 -7.24 10.92 -8.68
C THR A 287 -6.95 11.97 -7.62
N ALA A 288 -5.68 12.38 -7.55
CA ALA A 288 -5.24 13.51 -6.74
C ALA A 288 -4.32 14.40 -7.54
N THR A 289 -4.35 15.70 -7.24
CA THR A 289 -3.43 16.70 -7.81
C THR A 289 -2.32 16.96 -6.80
N VAL A 290 -1.07 16.93 -7.25
CA VAL A 290 0.09 17.37 -6.46
C VAL A 290 0.02 18.90 -6.34
N ASN A 291 -0.12 19.42 -5.13
CA ASN A 291 -0.32 20.84 -4.88
C ASN A 291 0.96 21.55 -4.40
N GLU A 292 0.86 22.84 -4.12
CA GLU A 292 1.99 23.70 -3.72
C GLU A 292 2.61 23.33 -2.36
N ASN A 293 1.88 22.57 -1.50
CA ASN A 293 2.37 22.09 -0.22
C ASN A 293 3.10 20.74 -0.34
N ALA A 294 3.36 20.27 -1.56
CA ALA A 294 4.03 18.99 -1.77
C ALA A 294 5.41 18.97 -1.11
N ALA A 295 5.64 17.95 -0.31
CA ALA A 295 6.97 17.68 0.25
C ALA A 295 7.95 17.40 -0.90
N ILE A 296 9.07 18.13 -0.86
CA ILE A 296 10.15 17.99 -1.84
C ILE A 296 11.25 17.12 -1.24
N GLY A 297 11.80 16.21 -2.05
CA GLY A 297 12.89 15.35 -1.61
C GLY A 297 12.46 13.94 -1.23
N GLU A 298 13.29 13.26 -0.40
CA GLU A 298 13.14 11.83 -0.09
C GLU A 298 11.97 11.49 0.83
N SER A 299 11.39 12.46 1.54
CA SER A 299 10.21 12.23 2.38
C SER A 299 8.99 11.79 1.58
N GLY A 300 8.81 12.37 0.39
CA GLY A 300 7.68 12.12 -0.49
C GLY A 300 6.33 12.53 0.11
N ASN A 301 5.29 12.39 -0.68
CA ASN A 301 3.91 12.69 -0.32
C ASN A 301 3.14 11.38 -0.18
N ASN A 302 2.68 11.07 1.02
CA ASN A 302 1.98 9.81 1.34
C ASN A 302 0.49 9.93 1.07
N ASN A 303 -0.12 8.78 0.77
CA ASN A 303 -1.56 8.62 0.82
C ASN A 303 -1.87 7.33 1.57
N ASP A 304 -2.31 7.46 2.81
CA ASP A 304 -2.65 6.36 3.70
C ASP A 304 -4.06 5.82 3.40
N ALA A 305 -4.26 4.52 3.55
CA ALA A 305 -5.59 3.92 3.56
C ALA A 305 -5.65 2.75 4.53
N LYS A 306 -6.80 2.62 5.22
CA LYS A 306 -7.08 1.51 6.11
C LYS A 306 -8.49 0.98 5.86
N LEU A 307 -8.65 -0.33 6.02
CA LEU A 307 -9.94 -1.00 5.97
C LEU A 307 -10.43 -1.31 7.38
N VAL A 308 -11.64 -0.91 7.69
CA VAL A 308 -12.38 -1.33 8.88
C VAL A 308 -13.47 -2.32 8.44
N TYR A 309 -13.52 -3.47 9.05
CA TYR A 309 -14.45 -4.53 8.67
C TYR A 309 -15.02 -5.27 9.90
N SER A 310 -16.24 -5.81 9.76
CA SER A 310 -16.86 -6.65 10.78
C SER A 310 -16.13 -7.97 10.91
N ASN A 311 -15.90 -8.42 12.15
CA ASN A 311 -15.13 -9.64 12.42
C ASN A 311 -15.91 -10.70 13.24
N ASP A 312 -17.06 -10.37 13.82
CA ASP A 312 -17.91 -11.30 14.57
C ASP A 312 -19.36 -11.22 14.12
N PRO A 313 -19.92 -12.32 13.55
CA PRO A 313 -21.35 -12.38 13.21
C PRO A 313 -22.27 -12.40 14.43
N GLY A 314 -21.77 -12.74 15.62
CA GLY A 314 -22.52 -12.74 16.87
C GLY A 314 -22.61 -11.34 17.52
N ASP A 315 -21.70 -10.44 17.15
CA ASP A 315 -21.69 -9.04 17.59
C ASP A 315 -21.22 -8.13 16.43
N GLU A 316 -22.17 -7.60 15.69
CA GLU A 316 -21.94 -6.74 14.51
C GLU A 316 -21.29 -5.40 14.87
N SER A 317 -21.22 -5.04 16.17
CA SER A 317 -20.52 -3.85 16.63
C SER A 317 -18.99 -4.03 16.69
N LEU A 318 -18.53 -5.29 16.71
CA LEU A 318 -17.10 -5.61 16.72
C LEU A 318 -16.51 -5.49 15.32
N THR A 319 -15.51 -4.65 15.21
CA THR A 319 -14.80 -4.40 13.96
C THR A 319 -13.30 -4.52 14.15
N GLU A 320 -12.59 -4.92 13.10
CA GLU A 320 -11.13 -4.88 13.03
C GLU A 320 -10.64 -3.88 12.01
N ILE A 321 -9.37 -3.48 12.15
CA ILE A 321 -8.70 -2.55 11.26
C ILE A 321 -7.56 -3.29 10.56
N TYR A 322 -7.56 -3.25 9.23
CA TYR A 322 -6.41 -3.62 8.42
C TYR A 322 -5.71 -2.36 7.93
N GLU A 323 -4.45 -2.21 8.29
CA GLU A 323 -3.59 -1.15 7.79
C GLU A 323 -2.68 -1.68 6.69
N ILE A 324 -2.53 -0.91 5.62
CA ILE A 324 -1.61 -1.27 4.53
C ILE A 324 -0.18 -1.12 5.06
N PRO A 325 0.64 -2.18 5.03
CA PRO A 325 1.98 -2.12 5.61
C PRO A 325 2.93 -1.17 4.86
N GLU A 326 2.67 -0.93 3.58
CA GLU A 326 3.53 -0.14 2.71
C GLU A 326 2.70 0.84 1.90
N LEU A 327 2.78 2.13 2.25
CA LEU A 327 2.00 3.19 1.64
C LEU A 327 2.61 3.64 0.30
N PRO A 328 1.79 3.87 -0.74
CA PRO A 328 2.29 4.45 -1.97
C PRO A 328 2.74 5.90 -1.76
N LYS A 329 3.86 6.28 -2.39
CA LYS A 329 4.45 7.61 -2.27
C LYS A 329 4.59 8.31 -3.62
N VAL A 330 4.33 9.61 -3.61
CA VAL A 330 4.57 10.52 -4.73
C VAL A 330 5.72 11.44 -4.36
N TYR A 331 6.79 11.42 -5.14
CA TYR A 331 7.97 12.22 -4.92
C TYR A 331 7.99 13.42 -5.85
N SER A 332 8.38 14.58 -5.32
CA SER A 332 8.74 15.75 -6.08
C SER A 332 10.18 16.14 -5.75
N PHE A 333 10.96 16.53 -6.74
CA PHE A 333 12.40 16.78 -6.59
C PHE A 333 12.72 18.27 -6.60
N GLY A 334 13.92 18.60 -6.11
CA GLY A 334 14.50 19.93 -6.17
C GLY A 334 15.81 19.95 -6.96
N LEU A 335 16.09 21.08 -7.62
CA LEU A 335 17.40 21.38 -8.21
C LEU A 335 17.92 22.68 -7.64
N ASN A 336 18.98 22.59 -6.81
CA ASN A 336 19.71 23.73 -6.29
C ASN A 336 20.79 24.15 -7.31
N VAL A 337 20.75 25.40 -7.74
CA VAL A 337 21.73 25.98 -8.66
C VAL A 337 22.63 26.95 -7.91
N ASN A 338 23.92 26.64 -7.84
CA ASN A 338 24.98 27.48 -7.27
C ASN A 338 25.61 28.27 -8.40
N LYS A 339 25.38 29.57 -8.42
CA LYS A 339 25.93 30.49 -9.40
C LYS A 339 27.22 31.11 -8.86
N ILE A 340 28.35 30.90 -9.55
CA ILE A 340 29.66 31.41 -9.15
C ILE A 340 30.38 32.10 -10.32
N ASP A 341 31.41 32.90 -10.01
CA ASP A 341 32.37 33.40 -10.99
C ASP A 341 33.52 32.39 -11.24
N GLN A 342 34.46 32.75 -12.11
CA GLN A 342 35.61 31.92 -12.45
C GLN A 342 36.60 31.74 -11.28
N ASP A 343 36.49 32.54 -10.24
CA ASP A 343 37.33 32.51 -9.04
C ASP A 343 36.66 31.74 -7.89
N GLY A 344 35.41 31.23 -8.12
CA GLY A 344 34.64 30.45 -7.16
C GLY A 344 33.79 31.30 -6.19
N ASN A 345 33.68 32.62 -6.41
CA ASN A 345 32.87 33.45 -5.53
C ASN A 345 31.39 33.41 -5.96
N PRO A 346 30.48 33.46 -5.00
CA PRO A 346 29.02 33.53 -5.29
C PRO A 346 28.70 34.74 -6.19
N LEU A 347 27.82 34.54 -7.17
CA LEU A 347 27.50 35.53 -8.17
C LEU A 347 25.99 35.83 -8.21
N ASP A 348 25.62 37.02 -7.74
CA ASP A 348 24.23 37.48 -7.67
C ASP A 348 23.73 38.02 -8.99
N GLY A 349 22.40 38.01 -9.17
CA GLY A 349 21.71 38.69 -10.26
C GLY A 349 21.65 37.89 -11.56
N ALA A 350 22.06 36.64 -11.61
CA ALA A 350 21.75 35.78 -12.74
C ALA A 350 20.27 35.38 -12.70
N VAL A 351 19.60 35.36 -13.84
CA VAL A 351 18.21 34.91 -13.99
C VAL A 351 18.18 33.67 -14.87
N PHE A 352 17.50 32.62 -14.38
CA PHE A 352 17.37 31.37 -15.10
C PHE A 352 15.90 30.99 -15.32
N THR A 353 15.64 30.31 -16.41
CA THR A 353 14.38 29.59 -16.65
C THR A 353 14.71 28.10 -16.83
N LEU A 354 14.05 27.25 -16.07
CA LEU A 354 14.06 25.79 -16.26
C LEU A 354 12.77 25.41 -16.96
N SER A 355 12.84 24.67 -18.06
CA SER A 355 11.69 24.10 -18.75
C SER A 355 11.84 22.59 -18.85
N GLY A 356 10.74 21.84 -18.61
CA GLY A 356 10.66 20.40 -18.81
C GLY A 356 9.78 20.11 -20.01
N ASN A 357 10.24 19.23 -20.92
CA ASN A 357 9.44 18.75 -22.04
C ASN A 357 8.95 17.32 -21.73
N SER A 358 7.65 17.18 -21.45
CA SER A 358 7.02 15.87 -21.34
C SER A 358 6.54 15.43 -22.71
N SER A 359 6.86 14.19 -23.11
CA SER A 359 6.27 13.55 -24.30
C SER A 359 4.76 13.35 -24.19
N GLN A 360 4.20 13.55 -23.02
CA GLN A 360 2.75 13.58 -22.75
C GLN A 360 2.25 15.03 -22.79
N ALA A 361 1.77 15.45 -23.96
CA ALA A 361 1.10 16.75 -24.12
C ALA A 361 -0.09 16.88 -23.14
N PRO A 362 -0.36 18.08 -22.56
CA PRO A 362 0.13 19.41 -22.94
C PRO A 362 0.95 20.15 -21.86
N TYR A 363 1.71 19.50 -21.01
CA TYR A 363 2.32 20.15 -19.87
C TYR A 363 3.77 20.56 -20.10
N TYR A 364 3.96 21.81 -20.50
CA TYR A 364 5.24 22.50 -20.33
C TYR A 364 5.25 23.12 -18.94
N ALA A 365 6.00 22.55 -18.01
CA ALA A 365 6.30 23.23 -16.78
C ALA A 365 7.50 24.17 -17.02
N SER A 366 7.40 25.40 -16.59
CA SER A 366 8.48 26.38 -16.63
C SER A 366 8.62 27.01 -15.26
N TRP A 367 9.82 26.98 -14.73
CA TRP A 367 10.17 27.60 -13.46
C TRP A 367 11.14 28.73 -13.72
N SER A 368 11.05 29.82 -12.94
CA SER A 368 12.01 30.92 -12.96
C SER A 368 12.75 30.99 -11.65
N GLY A 369 14.08 31.15 -11.70
CA GLY A 369 14.94 31.28 -10.55
C GLY A 369 15.90 32.45 -10.72
N ASN A 370 16.32 33.05 -9.62
CA ASN A 370 17.24 34.15 -9.56
C ASN A 370 18.32 33.89 -8.50
N SER A 371 19.60 34.01 -8.87
CA SER A 371 20.70 33.95 -7.93
C SER A 371 20.69 35.22 -7.05
N GLY A 372 20.02 35.14 -5.90
CA GLY A 372 19.94 36.24 -4.93
C GLY A 372 21.26 36.58 -4.26
N THR A 373 21.24 36.98 -3.01
CA THR A 373 22.40 37.53 -2.28
C THR A 373 23.53 36.56 -1.96
N ASN A 374 23.42 35.26 -2.31
CA ASN A 374 24.46 34.25 -2.09
C ASN A 374 24.73 33.39 -3.34
N GLY A 375 24.33 33.85 -4.52
CA GLY A 375 24.50 33.10 -5.76
C GLY A 375 23.73 31.79 -5.87
N SER A 376 22.87 31.43 -4.89
CA SER A 376 22.15 30.15 -4.89
C SER A 376 20.65 30.33 -4.94
N PHE A 377 19.96 29.40 -5.62
CA PHE A 377 18.51 29.31 -5.65
C PHE A 377 18.08 27.88 -6.02
N THR A 378 16.82 27.52 -5.71
CA THR A 378 16.33 26.15 -5.92
C THR A 378 15.05 26.15 -6.77
N PHE A 379 15.00 25.31 -7.76
CA PHE A 379 13.78 24.92 -8.43
C PHE A 379 13.14 23.78 -7.66
N TYR A 380 11.85 23.90 -7.36
CA TYR A 380 11.09 22.93 -6.60
C TYR A 380 9.98 22.29 -7.43
N GLY A 381 9.58 21.08 -7.06
CA GLY A 381 8.45 20.39 -7.65
C GLY A 381 8.75 19.75 -9.01
N LEU A 382 9.98 19.28 -9.21
CA LEU A 382 10.40 18.57 -10.42
C LEU A 382 9.99 17.09 -10.32
N LYS A 383 9.91 16.40 -11.47
CA LYS A 383 9.68 14.96 -11.55
C LYS A 383 10.76 14.26 -12.37
N SER A 384 10.76 12.93 -12.32
CA SER A 384 11.52 12.11 -13.27
C SER A 384 11.02 12.42 -14.69
N LEU A 385 11.88 12.98 -15.52
CA LEU A 385 11.53 13.46 -16.86
C LEU A 385 12.75 13.52 -17.76
N GLU A 386 12.57 13.20 -19.02
CA GLU A 386 13.54 13.47 -20.08
C GLU A 386 13.46 14.94 -20.54
N ASN A 387 14.63 15.49 -20.91
CA ASN A 387 14.77 16.79 -21.59
C ASN A 387 14.38 18.02 -20.74
N TYR A 388 14.95 18.16 -19.56
CA TYR A 388 15.01 19.46 -18.90
C TYR A 388 15.99 20.38 -19.61
N THR A 389 15.64 21.67 -19.70
CA THR A 389 16.46 22.72 -20.31
C THR A 389 16.56 23.89 -19.35
N LEU A 390 17.77 24.15 -18.82
CA LEU A 390 18.08 25.31 -18.01
C LEU A 390 18.71 26.41 -18.90
N THR A 391 18.03 27.53 -18.99
CA THR A 391 18.46 28.68 -19.80
C THR A 391 18.77 29.89 -18.93
N GLU A 392 19.96 30.46 -19.03
CA GLU A 392 20.27 31.75 -18.45
C GLU A 392 19.62 32.85 -19.31
N THR A 393 18.59 33.50 -18.77
CA THR A 393 17.82 34.56 -19.45
C THR A 393 18.26 35.96 -19.05
N GLY A 394 19.03 36.07 -17.97
CA GLY A 394 19.68 37.29 -17.53
C GLY A 394 21.01 36.98 -16.87
N ASN A 395 22.10 37.58 -17.35
CA ASN A 395 23.43 37.41 -16.77
C ASN A 395 23.80 38.57 -15.83
N PRO A 396 24.62 38.28 -14.78
CA PRO A 396 25.13 39.31 -13.87
C PRO A 396 25.90 40.40 -14.59
N THR A 397 25.77 41.63 -14.09
CA THR A 397 26.47 42.80 -14.68
C THR A 397 27.98 42.62 -14.69
N GLY A 398 28.62 42.75 -15.87
CA GLY A 398 30.05 42.59 -16.07
C GLY A 398 30.51 41.17 -16.39
N TYR A 399 29.59 40.22 -16.46
CA TYR A 399 29.87 38.82 -16.82
C TYR A 399 29.27 38.46 -18.19
N LYS A 400 29.87 37.48 -18.87
CA LYS A 400 29.36 36.96 -20.14
C LYS A 400 28.24 35.96 -19.86
N PRO A 401 27.15 35.97 -20.66
CA PRO A 401 26.11 34.94 -20.54
C PRO A 401 26.63 33.54 -20.89
N LEU A 402 25.92 32.51 -20.49
CA LEU A 402 26.16 31.15 -20.97
C LEU A 402 26.03 31.10 -22.49
N THR A 403 26.92 30.33 -23.13
CA THR A 403 26.96 30.20 -24.60
C THR A 403 25.84 29.33 -25.15
N ALA A 404 25.27 28.47 -24.34
CA ALA A 404 24.15 27.60 -24.70
C ALA A 404 23.37 27.19 -23.42
N PRO A 405 22.09 26.84 -23.54
CA PRO A 405 21.33 26.22 -22.46
C PRO A 405 21.95 24.92 -22.02
N ILE A 406 21.71 24.54 -20.75
CA ILE A 406 22.13 23.27 -20.16
C ILE A 406 20.95 22.32 -20.23
N THR A 407 21.12 21.16 -20.87
CA THR A 407 20.07 20.12 -20.96
C THR A 407 20.44 18.91 -20.12
N PHE A 408 19.45 18.26 -19.53
CA PHE A 408 19.63 17.06 -18.72
C PHE A 408 18.34 16.28 -18.60
N ASN A 409 18.43 14.98 -18.21
CA ASN A 409 17.32 14.13 -17.82
C ASN A 409 17.35 13.94 -16.32
N LEU A 410 16.18 13.74 -15.67
CA LEU A 410 16.08 13.26 -14.29
C LEU A 410 15.48 11.87 -14.31
N GLU A 411 16.18 10.91 -13.68
CA GLU A 411 15.72 9.54 -13.52
C GLU A 411 15.68 9.19 -12.03
N ALA A 412 14.51 8.82 -11.53
CA ALA A 412 14.33 8.35 -10.17
C ALA A 412 14.20 6.82 -10.13
N GLN A 413 14.81 6.18 -9.14
CA GLN A 413 14.72 4.76 -8.87
C GLN A 413 14.08 4.55 -7.51
N TYR A 414 13.21 3.55 -7.44
CA TYR A 414 12.47 3.17 -6.24
C TYR A 414 12.75 1.71 -5.92
N ASP A 415 12.71 1.36 -4.64
CA ASP A 415 12.76 -0.02 -4.20
C ASP A 415 11.40 -0.72 -4.35
N THR A 416 11.32 -1.97 -3.92
CA THR A 416 10.11 -2.80 -4.03
C THR A 416 8.94 -2.30 -3.18
N VAL A 417 9.23 -1.51 -2.13
CA VAL A 417 8.22 -0.91 -1.25
C VAL A 417 7.89 0.54 -1.62
N GLY A 418 8.50 1.06 -2.70
CA GLY A 418 8.23 2.39 -3.23
C GLY A 418 9.05 3.51 -2.58
N ALA A 419 10.04 3.19 -1.74
CA ALA A 419 10.94 4.20 -1.19
C ALA A 419 11.94 4.67 -2.26
N LEU A 420 12.27 5.97 -2.24
CA LEU A 420 13.25 6.55 -3.15
C LEU A 420 14.65 6.03 -2.85
N VAL A 421 15.25 5.34 -3.81
CA VAL A 421 16.63 4.86 -3.73
C VAL A 421 17.59 5.98 -4.13
N THR A 422 17.36 6.59 -5.30
CA THR A 422 18.13 7.71 -5.82
C THR A 422 17.35 8.49 -6.86
N VAL A 423 17.74 9.74 -7.09
CA VAL A 423 17.42 10.49 -8.30
C VAL A 423 18.72 10.92 -8.94
N GLU A 424 18.88 10.71 -10.24
CA GLU A 424 20.10 10.98 -10.98
C GLU A 424 19.82 11.91 -12.16
N ALA A 425 20.75 12.86 -12.41
CA ALA A 425 20.74 13.59 -13.64
C ALA A 425 21.61 12.89 -14.68
N LYS A 426 21.07 12.67 -15.87
CA LYS A 426 21.77 12.01 -16.99
C LYS A 426 21.80 12.91 -18.22
N ASN A 427 22.73 12.62 -19.12
CA ASN A 427 22.89 13.35 -20.38
C ASN A 427 23.06 14.87 -20.20
N VAL A 428 23.80 15.27 -19.14
CA VAL A 428 24.03 16.68 -18.84
C VAL A 428 24.94 17.29 -19.89
N SER A 429 24.45 18.34 -20.57
CA SER A 429 25.20 19.02 -21.63
C SER A 429 26.21 20.04 -21.08
N GLY A 430 27.16 20.48 -21.94
CA GLY A 430 28.05 21.60 -21.64
C GLY A 430 29.16 21.33 -20.63
N GLY A 431 29.39 20.05 -20.25
CA GLY A 431 30.43 19.68 -19.27
C GLY A 431 30.10 20.01 -17.82
N TYR A 432 28.83 20.27 -17.53
CA TYR A 432 28.33 20.44 -16.17
C TYR A 432 28.08 19.10 -15.49
N THR A 433 28.11 19.10 -14.15
CA THR A 433 27.69 17.98 -13.30
C THR A 433 26.48 18.38 -12.48
N ILE A 434 25.58 17.44 -12.26
CA ILE A 434 24.43 17.58 -11.37
C ILE A 434 24.48 16.37 -10.45
N ASP A 435 24.71 16.61 -9.18
CA ASP A 435 24.90 15.57 -8.16
C ASP A 435 23.77 15.62 -7.14
N VAL A 436 23.49 14.48 -6.50
CA VAL A 436 22.54 14.40 -5.39
C VAL A 436 23.16 15.00 -4.14
N THR A 437 22.39 15.80 -3.41
CA THR A 437 22.90 16.35 -2.14
C THR A 437 23.04 15.23 -1.09
N PRO A 438 24.09 15.25 -0.24
CA PRO A 438 24.23 14.26 0.82
C PRO A 438 23.12 14.31 1.88
N ALA A 439 22.42 15.44 1.97
CA ALA A 439 21.38 15.67 2.99
C ALA A 439 20.01 15.10 2.59
N ASP A 440 19.69 15.02 1.29
CA ASP A 440 18.40 14.55 0.79
C ASP A 440 18.55 13.98 -0.63
N LYS A 441 18.20 12.72 -0.81
CA LYS A 441 18.30 12.01 -2.10
C LYS A 441 17.44 12.59 -3.22
N GLY A 442 16.42 13.36 -2.89
CA GLY A 442 15.53 14.00 -3.86
C GLY A 442 15.89 15.44 -4.19
N ILE A 443 16.99 15.97 -3.64
CA ILE A 443 17.51 17.30 -3.93
C ILE A 443 18.85 17.17 -4.68
N LEU A 444 18.88 17.73 -5.90
CA LEU A 444 20.08 17.77 -6.73
C LEU A 444 20.77 19.11 -6.62
N GLU A 445 22.06 19.14 -6.89
CA GLU A 445 22.90 20.32 -6.84
C GLU A 445 23.71 20.50 -8.13
N MET A 446 23.77 21.72 -8.65
CA MET A 446 24.49 22.07 -9.87
C MET A 446 25.25 23.38 -9.66
N THR A 447 26.51 23.43 -10.10
CA THR A 447 27.29 24.65 -10.13
C THR A 447 27.37 25.22 -11.53
N VAL A 448 27.02 26.50 -11.69
CA VAL A 448 27.04 27.22 -12.97
C VAL A 448 28.01 28.41 -12.87
N VAL A 449 29.01 28.44 -13.75
CA VAL A 449 30.07 29.43 -13.77
C VAL A 449 29.85 30.47 -14.87
N ASN A 450 29.88 31.78 -14.53
CA ASN A 450 30.03 32.86 -15.55
C ASN A 450 31.42 33.47 -15.49
N ILE A 451 31.94 33.78 -16.66
CA ILE A 451 33.28 34.38 -16.83
C ILE A 451 33.15 35.91 -16.96
N SER A 452 33.98 36.66 -16.28
CA SER A 452 34.00 38.11 -16.38
C SER A 452 34.28 38.61 -17.80
N GLY A 453 33.70 39.75 -18.16
CA GLY A 453 34.01 40.42 -19.40
C GLY A 453 35.46 40.90 -19.48
N SER A 454 36.04 40.95 -20.67
CA SER A 454 37.42 41.44 -20.89
C SER A 454 37.47 42.94 -20.79
N LYS A 455 38.37 43.48 -20.05
CA LYS A 455 38.77 44.92 -20.16
C LYS A 455 39.59 45.06 -21.44
N LEU A 456 39.04 45.83 -22.38
CA LEU A 456 39.84 46.16 -23.55
C LEU A 456 40.94 47.18 -23.20
N PRO A 457 42.14 47.03 -23.79
CA PRO A 457 43.21 48.02 -23.57
C PRO A 457 42.77 49.42 -24.01
N ASN A 458 42.87 50.40 -23.14
CA ASN A 458 42.65 51.77 -23.48
C ASN A 458 43.90 52.36 -24.16
N THR A 459 43.76 52.77 -25.44
CA THR A 459 44.86 53.45 -26.14
C THR A 459 45.07 54.89 -25.66
N GLY A 460 44.22 55.39 -24.74
CA GLY A 460 44.32 56.73 -24.11
C GLY A 460 44.73 56.72 -22.66
N GLY A 461 45.52 55.72 -22.18
CA GLY A 461 45.97 55.63 -20.80
C GLY A 461 47.01 56.66 -20.40
N SER A 462 47.41 56.64 -19.13
CA SER A 462 48.32 57.56 -18.44
C SER A 462 49.63 57.94 -19.18
N GLY A 463 50.02 57.17 -20.21
CA GLY A 463 51.15 57.49 -21.09
C GLY A 463 50.98 58.77 -21.86
N THR A 464 49.78 59.10 -22.35
CA THR A 464 49.49 60.32 -23.14
C THR A 464 49.64 61.57 -22.26
N ILE A 465 49.22 61.51 -20.99
CA ILE A 465 49.36 62.61 -20.05
C ILE A 465 50.83 62.79 -19.69
N MET A 466 51.60 61.73 -19.56
CA MET A 466 53.02 61.78 -19.27
C MET A 466 53.83 62.40 -20.42
N TYR A 467 53.49 62.08 -21.69
CA TYR A 467 54.10 62.71 -22.86
C TYR A 467 53.70 64.16 -23.00
N LEU A 468 52.47 64.55 -22.67
CA LEU A 468 52.02 65.96 -22.65
C LEU A 468 52.75 66.76 -21.56
N LEU A 469 52.96 66.20 -20.38
CA LEU A 469 53.73 66.84 -19.30
C LEU A 469 55.18 66.99 -19.65
N ILE A 470 55.85 65.95 -20.17
CA ILE A 470 57.25 66.00 -20.61
C ILE A 470 57.42 67.01 -21.77
N GLY A 471 56.55 66.94 -22.77
CA GLY A 471 56.52 67.84 -23.89
C GLY A 471 56.32 69.32 -23.46
N GLY A 472 55.38 69.56 -22.54
CA GLY A 472 55.16 70.92 -21.96
C GLY A 472 56.37 71.45 -21.19
N VAL A 473 57.01 70.61 -20.40
CA VAL A 473 58.30 71.04 -19.69
C VAL A 473 59.40 71.31 -20.67
N LEU A 474 59.60 70.54 -21.72
CA LEU A 474 60.59 70.76 -22.75
C LEU A 474 60.31 72.10 -23.54
N ILE A 475 59.07 72.35 -23.92
CA ILE A 475 58.65 73.58 -24.61
C ILE A 475 58.90 74.78 -23.64
N GLY A 476 58.49 74.67 -22.40
CA GLY A 476 58.63 75.72 -21.42
C GLY A 476 60.14 76.03 -21.15
N SER A 477 60.95 75.03 -21.07
CA SER A 477 62.41 75.19 -20.89
C SER A 477 63.08 75.84 -22.14
N ALA A 478 62.68 75.45 -23.36
CA ALA A 478 63.15 76.07 -24.61
C ALA A 478 62.76 77.56 -24.72
N VAL A 479 61.52 77.92 -24.34
CA VAL A 479 61.04 79.29 -24.28
C VAL A 479 61.86 80.11 -23.27
N VAL A 480 62.12 79.57 -22.08
CA VAL A 480 62.99 80.24 -21.08
C VAL A 480 64.43 80.47 -21.61
N LEU A 481 64.99 79.42 -22.23
CA LEU A 481 66.35 79.57 -22.85
C LEU A 481 66.39 80.58 -23.94
N LEU A 482 65.33 80.66 -24.79
CA LEU A 482 65.22 81.70 -25.83
C LEU A 482 65.10 83.13 -25.25
N VAL A 483 64.28 83.25 -24.20
CA VAL A 483 64.16 84.55 -23.48
C VAL A 483 65.47 85.00 -22.85
N VAL A 484 66.13 84.04 -22.12
CA VAL A 484 67.44 84.32 -21.54
C VAL A 484 68.48 84.61 -22.58
N SER A 485 68.53 83.94 -23.70
CA SER A 485 69.41 84.22 -24.85
C SER A 485 69.19 85.61 -25.46
N ARG A 486 67.95 86.08 -25.59
CA ARG A 486 67.57 87.40 -26.06
C ARG A 486 67.96 88.54 -25.08
N ILE A 487 67.80 88.21 -23.76
CA ILE A 487 68.21 89.22 -22.76
C ILE A 487 69.73 89.36 -22.74
N LYS A 488 70.49 88.28 -22.88
CA LYS A 488 71.94 88.32 -23.01
C LYS A 488 72.44 89.04 -24.24
N LYS A 489 71.80 88.95 -25.40
CA LYS A 489 72.11 89.66 -26.63
C LYS A 489 71.80 91.17 -26.60
N ARG A 490 71.02 91.64 -25.59
CA ARG A 490 70.69 93.08 -25.41
C ARG A 490 71.67 93.78 -24.40
N LYS A 491 72.59 93.03 -23.82
CA LYS A 491 73.57 93.60 -22.89
C LYS A 491 75.08 93.60 -23.40
N VAL A 492 75.24 93.48 -24.73
CA VAL A 492 76.53 93.78 -25.46
C VAL A 492 76.40 94.96 -26.37
#